data_063affa384366a1a20fc9045b8af60d6
#
_entry.id   063affa384366a1a20fc9045b8af60d6
#
_cell.length_a   1.000
_cell.length_b   1.000
_cell.length_c   1.000
_cell.angle_alpha   90.00
_cell.angle_beta   90.00
_cell.angle_gamma   90.00
#
_symmetry.space_group_name_H-M   'P 1'
#
loop_
_entity.id
_entity.type
_entity.pdbx_description
1 polymer ?
#
loop_
_entity_poly.entity_id
_entity_poly.type
_entity_poly.pdbx_seq_one_letter_code
_entity_poly.pdbx_strand_id
1 'polypeptide(L)' 'MTLEEREELIYRQYQEIIAPFIVELEVRDKEYPIEIFNEIRSIFTHLSRYKIQGRESDVMSAENHTQRAILDCFKYL' A
#
# COMPACT_ATOMS: atom_id res chain seq x y z
N MET A 1 14.48 12.58 3.93
CA MET A 1 14.43 11.36 3.09
C MET A 1 14.41 11.71 1.63
N THR A 2 15.15 10.95 0.83
CA THR A 2 15.07 11.06 -0.63
C THR A 2 13.79 10.42 -1.13
N LEU A 3 13.41 10.72 -2.38
CA LEU A 3 12.26 10.06 -3.00
C LEU A 3 12.45 8.56 -3.07
N GLU A 4 13.68 8.10 -3.34
CA GLU A 4 13.99 6.68 -3.40
C GLU A 4 13.82 6.00 -2.04
N GLU A 5 14.24 6.64 -0.96
CA GLU A 5 14.04 6.14 0.40
C GLU A 5 12.56 6.09 0.76
N ARG A 6 11.79 7.10 0.35
CA ARG A 6 10.35 7.14 0.57
C ARG A 6 9.64 6.02 -0.20
N GLU A 7 10.06 5.78 -1.44
CA GLU A 7 9.55 4.67 -2.23
C GLU A 7 9.83 3.33 -1.56
N GLU A 8 11.06 3.14 -1.11
CA GLU A 8 11.45 1.91 -0.42
C GLU A 8 10.62 1.68 0.84
N LEU A 9 10.35 2.73 1.60
CA LEU A 9 9.53 2.61 2.80
C LEU A 9 8.12 2.12 2.48
N ILE A 10 7.54 2.55 1.36
CA ILE A 10 6.23 2.07 0.92
C ILE A 10 6.28 0.55 0.66
N TYR A 11 7.30 0.07 -0.05
CA TYR A 11 7.45 -1.37 -0.30
C TYR A 11 7.61 -2.15 1.00
N ARG A 12 8.38 -1.62 1.95
CA ARG A 12 8.56 -2.27 3.26
C ARG A 12 7.26 -2.35 4.03
N GLN A 13 6.49 -1.27 4.07
CA GLN A 13 5.20 -1.28 4.74
C GLN A 13 4.22 -2.25 4.11
N TYR A 14 4.25 -2.35 2.79
CA TYR A 14 3.44 -3.36 2.10
C TYR A 14 3.86 -4.77 2.54
N GLN A 15 5.15 -5.08 2.49
CA GLN A 15 5.64 -6.42 2.81
C GLN A 15 5.49 -6.79 4.28
N GLU A 16 5.71 -5.85 5.17
CA GLU A 16 5.78 -6.12 6.60
C GLU A 16 4.43 -6.01 7.30
N ILE A 17 3.50 -5.22 6.76
CA ILE A 17 2.22 -4.95 7.42
C ILE A 17 1.05 -5.42 6.56
N ILE A 18 0.95 -4.92 5.34
CA ILE A 18 -0.25 -5.10 4.51
C ILE A 18 -0.37 -6.53 4.00
N ALA A 19 0.68 -7.04 3.35
CA ALA A 19 0.62 -8.36 2.72
C ALA A 19 0.39 -9.50 3.73
N PRO A 20 1.09 -9.54 4.87
CA PRO A 20 0.82 -10.58 5.87
C PRO A 20 -0.60 -10.51 6.43
N PHE A 21 -1.14 -9.30 6.58
CA PHE A 21 -2.49 -9.12 7.07
C PHE A 21 -3.54 -9.65 6.09
N ILE A 22 -3.33 -9.40 4.79
CA ILE A 22 -4.23 -9.93 3.75
C ILE A 22 -4.24 -11.45 3.77
N VAL A 23 -3.08 -12.06 3.85
CA VAL A 23 -2.97 -13.53 3.92
C VAL A 23 -3.75 -14.07 5.12
N GLU A 24 -3.59 -13.44 6.28
CA GLU A 24 -4.31 -13.85 7.48
C GLU A 24 -5.83 -13.71 7.33
N LEU A 25 -6.28 -12.59 6.74
CA LEU A 25 -7.72 -12.39 6.50
C LEU A 25 -8.29 -13.45 5.56
N GLU A 26 -7.59 -13.75 4.48
CA GLU A 26 -8.05 -14.75 3.52
C GLU A 26 -8.18 -16.14 4.15
N VAL A 27 -7.22 -16.51 5.00
CA VAL A 27 -7.23 -17.79 5.69
C VAL A 27 -8.31 -17.84 6.76
N ARG A 28 -8.42 -16.80 7.58
CA ARG A 28 -9.33 -16.77 8.73
C ARG A 28 -10.79 -16.59 8.34
N ASP A 29 -11.06 -15.58 7.52
CA ASP A 29 -12.44 -15.15 7.25
C ASP A 29 -12.93 -15.55 5.87
N LYS A 30 -12.03 -15.97 4.99
CA LYS A 30 -12.34 -16.29 3.59
C LYS A 30 -13.05 -15.16 2.85
N GLU A 31 -12.82 -13.93 3.30
CA GLU A 31 -13.36 -12.74 2.68
C GLU A 31 -12.27 -11.99 1.92
N TYR A 32 -12.69 -11.31 0.85
CA TYR A 32 -11.79 -10.44 0.10
C TYR A 32 -11.91 -9.02 0.64
N PRO A 33 -10.85 -8.47 1.23
CA PRO A 33 -10.88 -7.09 1.72
C PRO A 33 -10.76 -6.12 0.54
N ILE A 34 -11.86 -5.91 -0.16
CA ILE A 34 -11.89 -5.10 -1.39
C ILE A 34 -11.32 -3.70 -1.17
N GLU A 35 -11.61 -3.08 -0.02
CA GLU A 35 -11.10 -1.75 0.31
C GLU A 35 -9.58 -1.72 0.32
N ILE A 36 -8.96 -2.73 0.93
CA ILE A 36 -7.51 -2.84 1.00
C ILE A 36 -6.93 -3.07 -0.39
N PHE A 37 -7.55 -3.96 -1.18
CA PHE A 37 -7.08 -4.20 -2.56
C PHE A 37 -7.17 -2.95 -3.43
N ASN A 38 -8.21 -2.14 -3.25
CA ASN A 38 -8.33 -0.88 -3.97
C ASN A 38 -7.19 0.08 -3.62
N GLU A 39 -6.83 0.15 -2.34
CA GLU A 39 -5.69 0.97 -1.91
C GLU A 39 -4.37 0.44 -2.49
N ILE A 40 -4.17 -0.88 -2.48
CA ILE A 40 -2.97 -1.49 -3.04
C ILE A 40 -2.84 -1.16 -4.52
N ARG A 41 -3.93 -1.28 -5.28
CA ARG A 41 -3.91 -0.93 -6.70
C ARG A 41 -3.50 0.53 -6.90
N SER A 42 -4.03 1.42 -6.08
CA SER A 42 -3.70 2.84 -6.16
C SER A 42 -2.24 3.10 -5.81
N ILE A 43 -1.71 2.42 -4.78
CA ILE A 43 -0.31 2.52 -4.39
C ILE A 43 0.59 2.21 -5.60
N PHE A 44 0.38 1.05 -6.21
CA PHE A 44 1.26 0.62 -7.29
C PHE A 44 1.03 1.37 -8.60
N THR A 45 -0.17 1.88 -8.82
CA THR A 45 -0.43 2.78 -9.95
C THR A 45 0.41 4.04 -9.83
N HIS A 46 0.43 4.67 -8.66
CA HIS A 46 1.23 5.87 -8.44
C HIS A 46 2.72 5.59 -8.45
N LEU A 47 3.16 4.46 -7.89
CA LEU A 47 4.57 4.09 -7.93
C LEU A 47 5.06 3.84 -9.35
N SER A 48 4.22 3.20 -10.19
CA SER A 48 4.58 2.99 -11.59
C SER A 48 4.70 4.33 -12.35
N ARG A 49 3.80 5.27 -12.08
CA ARG A 49 3.89 6.60 -12.67
C ARG A 49 5.14 7.33 -12.22
N TYR A 50 5.49 7.21 -10.94
CA TYR A 50 6.72 7.79 -10.43
C TYR A 50 7.93 7.23 -11.16
N LYS A 51 7.99 5.93 -11.36
CA LYS A 51 9.11 5.30 -12.07
C LYS A 51 9.26 5.79 -13.50
N ILE A 52 8.14 6.08 -14.17
CA ILE A 52 8.15 6.52 -15.56
C ILE A 52 8.33 8.01 -15.67
N GLN A 53 7.66 8.81 -14.84
CA GLN A 53 7.58 10.26 -14.97
C GLN A 53 8.39 11.02 -13.93
N GLY A 54 8.79 10.38 -12.83
CA GLY A 54 9.66 10.98 -11.81
C GLY A 54 9.01 12.04 -10.94
N ARG A 55 7.68 12.12 -10.88
CA ARG A 55 7.01 13.18 -10.13
C ARG A 55 6.89 12.84 -8.64
N GLU A 56 7.29 13.78 -7.81
CA GLU A 56 7.16 13.64 -6.35
C GLU A 56 5.71 13.47 -5.92
N SER A 57 4.76 14.10 -6.63
CA SER A 57 3.34 14.00 -6.31
C SER A 57 2.84 12.55 -6.36
N ASP A 58 3.40 11.71 -7.22
CA ASP A 58 3.03 10.31 -7.28
C ASP A 58 3.55 9.53 -6.05
N VAL A 59 4.74 9.86 -5.56
CA VAL A 59 5.24 9.26 -4.31
C VAL A 59 4.35 9.67 -3.14
N MET A 60 3.98 10.94 -3.07
CA MET A 60 3.09 11.44 -2.01
C MET A 60 1.72 10.75 -2.05
N SER A 61 1.14 10.57 -3.23
CA SER A 61 -0.12 9.87 -3.38
C SER A 61 0.00 8.41 -2.96
N ALA A 62 1.09 7.75 -3.34
CA ALA A 62 1.34 6.37 -2.93
C ALA A 62 1.47 6.26 -1.41
N GLU A 63 2.15 7.22 -0.77
CA GLU A 63 2.26 7.26 0.70
C GLU A 63 0.89 7.38 1.36
N ASN A 64 0.04 8.25 0.84
CA ASN A 64 -1.31 8.44 1.38
C ASN A 64 -2.15 7.18 1.27
N HIS A 65 -2.12 6.50 0.12
CA HIS A 65 -2.83 5.25 -0.07
C HIS A 65 -2.27 4.14 0.82
N THR A 66 -0.97 4.13 1.05
CA THR A 66 -0.33 3.17 1.96
C THR A 66 -0.86 3.35 3.39
N GLN A 67 -0.94 4.59 3.86
CA GLN A 67 -1.49 4.87 5.19
C GLN A 67 -2.95 4.45 5.30
N ARG A 68 -3.75 4.69 4.27
CA ARG A 68 -5.14 4.24 4.24
C ARG A 68 -5.25 2.73 4.27
N ALA A 69 -4.40 2.03 3.52
CA ALA A 69 -4.39 0.57 3.53
C ALA A 69 -4.06 0.02 4.91
N ILE A 70 -3.08 0.61 5.59
CA ILE A 70 -2.72 0.21 6.95
C ILE A 70 -3.89 0.44 7.91
N LEU A 71 -4.55 1.60 7.82
CA LEU A 71 -5.72 1.89 8.66
C LEU A 71 -6.86 0.92 8.37
N ASP A 72 -7.08 0.58 7.11
CA ASP A 72 -8.10 -0.39 6.75
C ASP A 72 -7.79 -1.78 7.32
N CYS A 73 -6.51 -2.16 7.41
CA CYS A 73 -6.14 -3.40 8.07
C CYS A 73 -6.63 -3.44 9.52
N PHE A 74 -6.51 -2.33 10.24
CA PHE A 74 -6.95 -2.27 11.64
C PHE A 74 -8.46 -2.41 11.81
N LYS A 75 -9.26 -2.09 10.79
CA LYS A 75 -10.71 -2.26 10.86
C LYS A 75 -11.15 -3.72 10.97
N TYR A 76 -10.30 -4.64 10.54
CA TYR A 76 -10.60 -6.07 10.56
C TYR A 76 -10.09 -6.78 11.82
N LEU A 77 -9.44 -6.05 12.71
CA LEU A 77 -8.99 -6.59 13.97
C LEU A 77 -10.13 -6.62 14.98
#